data_0972a33bf7debc5c1806a222c6f2b446
#
_entry.id   0972a33bf7debc5c1806a222c6f2b446
#
_cell.length_a   1.000
_cell.length_b   1.000
_cell.length_c   1.000
_cell.angle_alpha   90.00
_cell.angle_beta   90.00
_cell.angle_gamma   90.00
#
_symmetry.space_group_name_H-M   'P 1'
#
loop_
_entity.id
_entity.type
_entity.pdbx_description
1 polymer ?
#
loop_
_entity_poly.entity_id
_entity_poly.type
_entity_poly.pdbx_seq_one_letter_code
_entity_poly.pdbx_strand_id
1 'polypeptide(L)'
;MRIFVTGGSGYIGRSVIAELKRRGHHVAALVRSDAATATVRGLGAVAVHGSLTSLDVIELATREHDATIHLAGPKSPDDIAADAALLKMMANVAPDDHVFVYTSGAWVYGDRGDAVVDEAAPLKPIALVAWRAAHEEQALALEAKGVRVVV
;
A
#
# COMPACT_ATOMS: atom_id res chain seq x y z
N MET A 1 16.08 -1.31 7.55
CA MET A 1 14.79 -2.04 7.63
C MET A 1 14.61 -2.90 6.38
N ARG A 2 13.86 -3.97 6.49
CA ARG A 2 13.34 -4.75 5.37
C ARG A 2 11.94 -4.20 5.05
N ILE A 3 11.70 -3.80 3.81
CA ILE A 3 10.46 -3.12 3.42
C ILE A 3 9.85 -3.85 2.22
N PHE A 4 8.60 -4.26 2.35
CA PHE A 4 7.81 -4.83 1.27
C PHE A 4 6.97 -3.74 0.60
N VAL A 5 6.94 -3.72 -0.74
CA VAL A 5 6.24 -2.68 -1.52
C VAL A 5 5.29 -3.34 -2.51
N THR A 6 4.02 -2.99 -2.47
CA THR A 6 3.10 -3.28 -3.57
C THR A 6 3.04 -2.09 -4.54
N GLY A 7 2.81 -2.34 -5.82
CA GLY A 7 2.80 -1.27 -6.82
C GLY A 7 4.17 -0.66 -7.14
N GLY A 8 5.27 -1.33 -6.75
CA GLY A 8 6.64 -0.84 -6.88
C GLY A 8 7.11 -0.52 -8.30
N SER A 9 6.54 -1.15 -9.33
CA SER A 9 6.85 -0.85 -10.74
C SER A 9 6.07 0.34 -11.31
N GLY A 10 5.10 0.87 -10.56
CA GLY A 10 4.28 2.03 -10.95
C GLY A 10 5.02 3.36 -10.86
N TYR A 11 4.34 4.44 -11.24
CA TYR A 11 4.91 5.79 -11.28
C TYR A 11 5.47 6.22 -9.91
N ILE A 12 4.66 6.17 -8.86
CA ILE A 12 5.10 6.52 -7.49
C ILE A 12 6.07 5.46 -6.96
N GLY A 13 5.76 4.17 -7.16
CA GLY A 13 6.52 3.05 -6.62
C GLY A 13 7.99 3.06 -7.01
N ARG A 14 8.31 3.42 -8.26
CA ARG A 14 9.71 3.52 -8.72
C ARG A 14 10.49 4.57 -7.94
N SER A 15 9.91 5.73 -7.70
CA SER A 15 10.55 6.81 -6.92
C SER A 15 10.71 6.40 -5.45
N VAL A 16 9.70 5.75 -4.88
CA VAL A 16 9.75 5.23 -3.50
C VAL A 16 10.85 4.18 -3.36
N ILE A 17 10.92 3.17 -4.26
CA ILE A 17 11.98 2.15 -4.22
C ILE A 17 13.36 2.79 -4.33
N ALA A 18 13.55 3.69 -5.28
CA ALA A 18 14.84 4.37 -5.48
C ALA A 18 15.29 5.10 -4.21
N GLU A 19 14.39 5.84 -3.56
CA GLU A 19 14.70 6.57 -2.33
C GLU A 19 14.98 5.64 -1.14
N LEU A 20 14.19 4.57 -0.98
CA LEU A 20 14.42 3.57 0.05
C LEU A 20 15.80 2.90 -0.11
N LYS A 21 16.16 2.54 -1.34
CA LYS A 21 17.48 1.97 -1.64
C LYS A 21 18.60 2.96 -1.36
N ARG A 22 18.43 4.23 -1.73
CA ARG A 22 19.40 5.31 -1.44
C ARG A 22 19.64 5.46 0.06
N ARG A 23 18.60 5.23 0.89
CA ARG A 23 18.68 5.25 2.36
C ARG A 23 19.19 3.95 2.98
N GLY A 24 19.60 2.97 2.17
CA GLY A 24 20.19 1.71 2.66
C GLY A 24 19.17 0.67 3.15
N HIS A 25 17.89 0.79 2.77
CA HIS A 25 16.89 -0.21 3.10
C HIS A 25 16.97 -1.43 2.18
N HIS A 26 16.57 -2.59 2.68
CA HIS A 26 16.33 -3.79 1.90
C HIS A 26 14.88 -3.77 1.41
N VAL A 27 14.68 -3.75 0.10
CA VAL A 27 13.35 -3.62 -0.50
C VAL A 27 12.99 -4.86 -1.30
N ALA A 28 11.82 -5.42 -1.02
CA ALA A 28 11.15 -6.41 -1.86
C ALA A 28 9.88 -5.78 -2.46
N ALA A 29 9.56 -6.11 -3.71
CA ALA A 29 8.42 -5.52 -4.40
C ALA A 29 7.56 -6.58 -5.09
N LEU A 30 6.23 -6.50 -4.88
CA LEU A 30 5.26 -7.37 -5.55
C LEU A 30 5.20 -7.04 -7.04
N VAL A 31 5.35 -8.04 -7.89
CA VAL A 31 5.36 -7.90 -9.35
C VAL A 31 4.50 -8.94 -10.04
N ARG A 32 3.83 -8.56 -11.14
CA ARG A 32 2.91 -9.44 -11.88
C ARG A 32 3.46 -9.88 -13.25
N SER A 33 4.58 -9.31 -13.70
CA SER A 33 5.11 -9.56 -15.04
C SER A 33 6.63 -9.43 -15.08
N ASP A 34 7.25 -9.96 -16.14
CA ASP A 34 8.68 -9.86 -16.37
C ASP A 34 9.13 -8.41 -16.55
N ALA A 35 8.33 -7.57 -17.19
CA ALA A 35 8.61 -6.14 -17.34
C ALA A 35 8.63 -5.42 -15.97
N ALA A 36 7.67 -5.74 -15.08
CA ALA A 36 7.68 -5.23 -13.71
C ALA A 36 8.88 -5.75 -12.92
N THR A 37 9.24 -7.02 -13.11
CA THR A 37 10.43 -7.64 -12.51
C THR A 37 11.70 -6.93 -12.92
N ALA A 38 11.89 -6.70 -14.22
CA ALA A 38 13.04 -5.97 -14.73
C ALA A 38 13.12 -4.55 -14.15
N THR A 39 11.96 -3.86 -14.06
CA THR A 39 11.86 -2.51 -13.49
C THR A 39 12.33 -2.48 -12.04
N VAL A 40 11.79 -3.32 -11.17
CA VAL A 40 12.12 -3.25 -9.73
C VAL A 40 13.54 -3.74 -9.44
N ARG A 41 14.02 -4.76 -10.20
CA ARG A 41 15.42 -5.23 -10.10
C ARG A 41 16.41 -4.16 -10.55
N GLY A 42 16.10 -3.41 -11.61
CA GLY A 42 16.89 -2.28 -12.06
C GLY A 42 17.03 -1.17 -11.02
N LEU A 43 16.10 -1.08 -10.07
CA LEU A 43 16.15 -0.18 -8.92
C LEU A 43 16.83 -0.81 -7.69
N GLY A 44 17.33 -2.04 -7.78
CA GLY A 44 17.99 -2.76 -6.68
C GLY A 44 17.04 -3.41 -5.68
N ALA A 45 15.75 -3.57 -6.01
CA ALA A 45 14.79 -4.29 -5.19
C ALA A 45 14.69 -5.78 -5.58
N VAL A 46 14.32 -6.63 -4.62
CA VAL A 46 14.00 -8.05 -4.86
C VAL A 46 12.57 -8.14 -5.42
N ALA A 47 12.40 -8.89 -6.51
CA ALA A 47 11.08 -9.12 -7.07
C ALA A 47 10.39 -10.30 -6.37
N VAL A 48 9.18 -10.09 -5.87
CA VAL A 48 8.27 -11.11 -5.31
C VAL A 48 7.12 -11.28 -6.29
N HIS A 49 7.00 -12.46 -6.89
CA HIS A 49 5.98 -12.71 -7.91
C HIS A 49 4.62 -12.97 -7.28
N GLY A 50 3.61 -12.23 -7.74
CA GLY A 50 2.22 -12.32 -7.29
C GLY A 50 1.41 -11.10 -7.68
N SER A 51 0.12 -11.12 -7.36
CA SER A 51 -0.84 -10.01 -7.54
C SER A 51 -1.46 -9.64 -6.19
N LEU A 52 -2.33 -8.63 -6.14
CA LEU A 52 -3.08 -8.31 -4.91
C LEU A 52 -4.01 -9.44 -4.46
N THR A 53 -4.34 -10.38 -5.34
CA THR A 53 -5.13 -11.58 -4.99
C THR A 53 -4.30 -12.74 -4.46
N SER A 54 -2.96 -12.66 -4.55
CA SER A 54 -2.02 -13.67 -4.00
C SER A 54 -1.77 -13.38 -2.51
N LEU A 55 -2.82 -13.53 -1.69
CA LEU A 55 -2.77 -13.13 -0.27
C LEU A 55 -1.75 -13.93 0.54
N ASP A 56 -1.53 -15.19 0.20
CA ASP A 56 -0.51 -16.07 0.79
C ASP A 56 0.91 -15.53 0.58
N VAL A 57 1.20 -15.04 -0.62
CA VAL A 57 2.49 -14.41 -0.95
C VAL A 57 2.67 -13.10 -0.18
N ILE A 58 1.61 -12.28 -0.11
CA ILE A 58 1.65 -11.00 0.60
C ILE A 58 1.76 -11.22 2.11
N GLU A 59 1.04 -12.21 2.65
CA GLU A 59 1.13 -12.59 4.07
C GLU A 59 2.56 -12.97 4.45
N LEU A 60 3.17 -13.88 3.67
CA LEU A 60 4.55 -14.29 3.92
C LEU A 60 5.50 -13.10 3.87
N ALA A 61 5.37 -12.26 2.85
CA ALA A 61 6.18 -11.05 2.72
C ALA A 61 5.97 -10.08 3.89
N THR A 62 4.73 -9.90 4.36
CA THR A 62 4.43 -9.05 5.52
C THR A 62 5.13 -9.55 6.78
N ARG A 63 5.08 -10.87 7.03
CA ARG A 63 5.74 -11.50 8.20
C ARG A 63 7.26 -11.40 8.17
N GLU A 64 7.85 -11.39 6.98
CA GLU A 64 9.31 -11.36 6.80
C GLU A 64 9.90 -9.93 6.74
N HIS A 65 9.06 -8.89 6.73
CA HIS A 65 9.49 -7.51 6.59
C HIS A 65 9.05 -6.64 7.78
N ASP A 66 9.81 -5.59 8.06
CA ASP A 66 9.55 -4.65 9.16
C ASP A 66 8.44 -3.64 8.78
N ALA A 67 8.21 -3.45 7.48
CA ALA A 67 7.23 -2.51 6.95
C ALA A 67 6.62 -2.99 5.63
N THR A 68 5.37 -2.60 5.40
CA THR A 68 4.69 -2.73 4.10
C THR A 68 4.25 -1.36 3.60
N ILE A 69 4.64 -1.00 2.37
CA ILE A 69 4.18 0.22 1.69
C ILE A 69 3.24 -0.20 0.57
N HIS A 70 1.97 0.13 0.70
CA HIS A 70 0.93 -0.24 -0.25
C HIS A 70 0.66 0.92 -1.22
N LEU A 71 1.21 0.80 -2.44
CA LEU A 71 1.09 1.78 -3.53
C LEU A 71 0.29 1.24 -4.72
N ALA A 72 -0.15 0.00 -4.67
CA ALA A 72 -0.95 -0.60 -5.72
C ALA A 72 -2.38 -0.06 -5.63
N GLY A 73 -2.76 0.78 -6.59
CA GLY A 73 -4.12 1.31 -6.68
C GLY A 73 -5.04 0.37 -7.47
N PRO A 74 -6.27 0.12 -6.98
CA PRO A 74 -7.29 -0.61 -7.72
C PRO A 74 -7.63 0.06 -9.07
N LYS A 75 -7.84 -0.78 -10.09
CA LYS A 75 -8.25 -0.36 -11.45
C LYS A 75 -9.58 -0.98 -11.87
N SER A 76 -10.10 -1.90 -11.07
CA SER A 76 -11.34 -2.64 -11.32
C SER A 76 -12.06 -2.92 -10.00
N PRO A 77 -13.36 -3.31 -10.02
CA PRO A 77 -14.05 -3.77 -8.82
C PRO A 77 -13.36 -4.96 -8.14
N ASP A 78 -12.77 -5.87 -8.90
CA ASP A 78 -12.04 -7.03 -8.36
C ASP A 78 -10.76 -6.59 -7.63
N ASP A 79 -10.07 -5.58 -8.14
CA ASP A 79 -8.92 -4.99 -7.45
C ASP A 79 -9.34 -4.31 -6.14
N ILE A 80 -10.52 -3.67 -6.08
CA ILE A 80 -11.06 -3.07 -4.85
C ILE A 80 -11.33 -4.16 -3.81
N ALA A 81 -11.93 -5.28 -4.24
CA ALA A 81 -12.16 -6.41 -3.35
C ALA A 81 -10.85 -7.04 -2.85
N ALA A 82 -9.83 -7.14 -3.70
CA ALA A 82 -8.50 -7.63 -3.34
C ALA A 82 -7.80 -6.70 -2.34
N ASP A 83 -7.96 -5.38 -2.49
CA ASP A 83 -7.45 -4.38 -1.55
C ASP A 83 -8.10 -4.53 -0.16
N ALA A 84 -9.43 -4.66 -0.10
CA ALA A 84 -10.14 -4.94 1.15
C ALA A 84 -9.70 -6.25 1.81
N ALA A 85 -9.46 -7.30 1.01
CA ALA A 85 -8.96 -8.59 1.51
C ALA A 85 -7.54 -8.47 2.06
N LEU A 86 -6.67 -7.65 1.44
CA LEU A 86 -5.34 -7.34 1.94
C LEU A 86 -5.41 -6.66 3.31
N LEU A 87 -6.25 -5.62 3.47
CA LEU A 87 -6.43 -4.93 4.75
C LEU A 87 -6.91 -5.88 5.85
N LYS A 88 -7.86 -6.76 5.53
CA LYS A 88 -8.34 -7.78 6.47
C LYS A 88 -7.23 -8.80 6.83
N MET A 89 -6.41 -9.19 5.87
CA MET A 89 -5.27 -10.07 6.12
C MET A 89 -4.26 -9.38 7.03
N MET A 90 -3.90 -8.10 6.76
CA MET A 90 -2.99 -7.32 7.61
C MET A 90 -3.43 -7.29 9.08
N ALA A 91 -4.72 -7.17 9.35
CA ALA A 91 -5.28 -7.17 10.72
C ALA A 91 -5.03 -8.47 11.51
N ASN A 92 -4.73 -9.57 10.80
CA ASN A 92 -4.55 -10.89 11.42
C ASN A 92 -3.09 -11.37 11.43
N VAL A 93 -2.24 -10.81 10.56
CA VAL A 93 -0.91 -11.39 10.31
C VAL A 93 0.26 -10.41 10.47
N ALA A 94 0.00 -9.10 10.44
CA ALA A 94 1.07 -8.12 10.64
C ALA A 94 1.73 -8.32 12.02
N PRO A 95 3.06 -8.41 12.09
CA PRO A 95 3.77 -8.46 13.37
C PRO A 95 3.52 -7.20 14.22
N ASP A 96 3.71 -7.32 15.53
CA ASP A 96 3.70 -6.17 16.42
C ASP A 96 4.76 -5.15 15.96
N ASP A 97 4.45 -3.87 16.09
CA ASP A 97 5.28 -2.75 15.63
C ASP A 97 5.51 -2.68 14.10
N HIS A 98 4.86 -3.54 13.32
CA HIS A 98 4.93 -3.45 11.85
C HIS A 98 4.48 -2.07 11.36
N VAL A 99 5.20 -1.48 10.41
CA VAL A 99 4.81 -0.20 9.80
C VAL A 99 4.00 -0.48 8.55
N PHE A 100 2.78 0.04 8.50
CA PHE A 100 1.94 -0.04 7.31
C PHE A 100 1.65 1.35 6.74
N VAL A 101 2.16 1.62 5.54
CA VAL A 101 1.87 2.85 4.79
C VAL A 101 0.84 2.52 3.72
N TYR A 102 -0.36 3.08 3.85
CA TYR A 102 -1.47 2.92 2.89
C TYR A 102 -1.64 4.17 2.06
N THR A 103 -1.46 4.07 0.74
CA THR A 103 -1.59 5.22 -0.14
C THR A 103 -3.04 5.45 -0.53
N SER A 104 -3.59 6.55 -0.07
CA SER A 104 -4.90 7.04 -0.44
C SER A 104 -4.84 8.10 -1.57
N GLY A 105 -5.76 9.02 -1.63
CA GLY A 105 -5.81 10.07 -2.63
C GLY A 105 -6.74 11.22 -2.27
N ALA A 106 -6.36 12.44 -2.62
CA ALA A 106 -7.06 13.67 -2.26
C ALA A 106 -8.56 13.74 -2.64
N TRP A 107 -9.01 12.91 -3.58
CA TRP A 107 -10.43 12.85 -3.97
C TRP A 107 -11.36 12.27 -2.89
N VAL A 108 -10.81 11.73 -1.80
CA VAL A 108 -11.61 11.35 -0.61
C VAL A 108 -12.21 12.56 0.09
N TYR A 109 -11.63 13.74 -0.06
CA TYR A 109 -12.17 14.98 0.48
C TYR A 109 -13.27 15.59 -0.40
N GLY A 110 -13.44 15.14 -1.65
CA GLY A 110 -14.42 15.65 -2.59
C GLY A 110 -14.08 17.04 -3.12
N ASP A 111 -15.09 17.70 -3.70
CA ASP A 111 -14.96 19.09 -4.13
C ASP A 111 -15.13 20.01 -2.91
N ARG A 112 -14.13 20.84 -2.67
CA ARG A 112 -14.08 21.84 -1.58
C ARG A 112 -13.96 23.28 -2.09
N GLY A 113 -14.06 23.47 -3.42
CA GLY A 113 -13.79 24.76 -4.03
C GLY A 113 -12.36 25.21 -3.69
N ASP A 114 -12.22 26.45 -3.21
CA ASP A 114 -10.91 27.05 -2.84
C ASP A 114 -10.50 26.76 -1.38
N ALA A 115 -11.25 25.94 -0.65
CA ALA A 115 -10.93 25.65 0.76
C ALA A 115 -9.69 24.74 0.87
N VAL A 116 -8.74 25.15 1.70
CA VAL A 116 -7.63 24.30 2.12
C VAL A 116 -8.16 23.26 3.11
N VAL A 117 -7.82 22.00 2.90
CA VAL A 117 -8.20 20.89 3.77
C VAL A 117 -6.95 20.21 4.32
N ASP A 118 -7.05 19.69 5.52
CA ASP A 118 -6.06 18.88 6.21
C ASP A 118 -6.65 17.51 6.58
N GLU A 119 -5.89 16.70 7.29
CA GLU A 119 -6.27 15.34 7.71
C GLU A 119 -7.46 15.31 8.68
N ALA A 120 -7.79 16.42 9.33
CA ALA A 120 -8.95 16.55 10.22
C ALA A 120 -10.25 16.86 9.45
N ALA A 121 -10.17 17.19 8.16
CA ALA A 121 -11.34 17.50 7.35
C ALA A 121 -12.22 16.26 7.15
N PRO A 122 -13.55 16.37 7.26
CA PRO A 122 -14.45 15.25 7.07
C PRO A 122 -14.35 14.71 5.63
N LEU A 123 -14.30 13.39 5.49
CA LEU A 123 -14.29 12.74 4.18
C LEU A 123 -15.63 12.93 3.47
N LYS A 124 -15.57 13.29 2.20
CA LYS A 124 -16.72 13.46 1.29
C LYS A 124 -16.33 12.98 -0.11
N PRO A 125 -15.99 11.68 -0.25
CA PRO A 125 -15.40 11.18 -1.49
C PRO A 125 -16.34 11.38 -2.69
N ILE A 126 -15.77 11.67 -3.85
CA ILE A 126 -16.50 11.59 -5.10
C ILE A 126 -16.85 10.12 -5.40
N ALA A 127 -17.91 9.88 -6.19
CA ALA A 127 -18.44 8.54 -6.45
C ALA A 127 -17.36 7.54 -6.94
N LEU A 128 -16.42 8.00 -7.75
CA LEU A 128 -15.34 7.18 -8.32
C LEU A 128 -14.44 6.54 -7.24
N VAL A 129 -14.26 7.21 -6.11
CA VAL A 129 -13.37 6.75 -5.02
C VAL A 129 -14.13 6.58 -3.70
N ALA A 130 -15.46 6.45 -3.72
CA ALA A 130 -16.29 6.30 -2.53
C ALA A 130 -15.86 5.11 -1.64
N TRP A 131 -15.45 4.01 -2.25
CA TRP A 131 -14.92 2.82 -1.58
C TRP A 131 -13.68 3.12 -0.71
N ARG A 132 -12.87 4.13 -1.10
CA ARG A 132 -11.58 4.42 -0.48
C ARG A 132 -11.71 4.89 0.97
N ALA A 133 -12.77 5.64 1.30
CA ALA A 133 -13.00 6.10 2.67
C ALA A 133 -13.11 4.92 3.67
N ALA A 134 -13.87 3.88 3.30
CA ALA A 134 -13.98 2.68 4.12
C ALA A 134 -12.65 1.89 4.22
N HIS A 135 -11.82 1.91 3.17
CA HIS A 135 -10.51 1.28 3.20
C HIS A 135 -9.51 2.06 4.06
N GLU A 136 -9.56 3.39 4.08
CA GLU A 136 -8.77 4.21 5.00
C GLU A 136 -9.13 3.91 6.46
N GLU A 137 -10.43 3.84 6.77
CA GLU A 137 -10.89 3.45 8.11
C GLU A 137 -10.38 2.07 8.51
N GLN A 138 -10.44 1.09 7.59
CA GLN A 138 -9.90 -0.26 7.83
C GLN A 138 -8.38 -0.25 8.03
N ALA A 139 -7.65 0.56 7.26
CA ALA A 139 -6.21 0.70 7.42
C ALA A 139 -5.87 1.30 8.79
N LEU A 140 -6.52 2.40 9.18
CA LEU A 140 -6.30 3.04 10.48
C LEU A 140 -6.70 2.13 11.65
N ALA A 141 -7.73 1.29 11.50
CA ALA A 141 -8.14 0.33 12.53
C ALA A 141 -7.07 -0.72 12.86
N LEU A 142 -6.04 -0.91 12.01
CA LEU A 142 -4.91 -1.78 12.29
C LEU A 142 -4.07 -1.29 13.49
N GLU A 143 -4.14 -0.02 13.85
CA GLU A 143 -3.45 0.51 15.05
C GLU A 143 -3.92 -0.20 16.33
N ALA A 144 -5.18 -0.57 16.42
CA ALA A 144 -5.72 -1.35 17.54
C ALA A 144 -5.15 -2.79 17.61
N LYS A 145 -4.40 -3.21 16.59
CA LYS A 145 -3.70 -4.50 16.50
C LYS A 145 -2.18 -4.39 16.68
N GLY A 146 -1.69 -3.23 17.10
CA GLY A 146 -0.25 -3.00 17.30
C GLY A 146 0.53 -2.62 16.04
N VAL A 147 -0.16 -2.38 14.91
CA VAL A 147 0.47 -1.91 13.67
C VAL A 147 0.59 -0.40 13.70
N ARG A 148 1.73 0.14 13.30
CA ARG A 148 1.91 1.59 13.11
C ARG A 148 1.46 1.99 11.72
N VAL A 149 0.37 2.75 11.61
CA VAL A 149 -0.26 3.08 10.34
C VAL A 149 0.02 4.51 9.91
N VAL A 150 0.20 4.69 8.60
CA VAL A 150 0.21 6.00 7.92
C VAL A 150 -0.69 5.87 6.69
N VAL A 151 -1.68 6.77 6.56
CA VAL A 151 -2.54 6.89 5.38
C VAL A 151 -2.18 8.14 4.61
#